data_34661320ce849b8cfabe41884909a060
#
_entry.id   34661320ce849b8cfabe41884909a060
#
_cell.length_a   1.000
_cell.length_b   1.000
_cell.length_c   1.000
_cell.angle_alpha   90.00
_cell.angle_beta   90.00
_cell.angle_gamma   90.00
#
_symmetry.space_group_name_H-M   'P 1'
#
loop_
_entity.id
_entity.type
_entity.pdbx_description
1 polymer ?
#
loop_
_entity_poly.entity_id
_entity_poly.type
_entity_poly.pdbx_seq_one_letter_code
_entity_poly.pdbx_strand_id
1 'polypeptide(L)'
;MKSLYLIVLMLCFTSVFWHSNNMASEQVVISEHSSHIDLLGKIDWLVTEKSMQLSDIQHLQDWQPSYIPNQVSQDKSLWGKFIIVFDDPDEEQYFLTVGNPHLDYVDVFLLDEKNRILGSFLMGGSRDHTTRPFKHRLFITPISSAQQVITVYLRVNDDGPFI
;
A
#
# COMPACT_ATOMS: atom_id res chain seq x y z
N MET A 1 37.01 -11.23 64.50
CA MET A 1 36.79 -11.64 63.08
C MET A 1 35.36 -11.27 62.72
N LYS A 2 35.18 -10.22 61.90
CA LYS A 2 33.87 -9.73 61.46
C LYS A 2 33.64 -10.29 60.06
N SER A 3 32.61 -11.18 59.91
CA SER A 3 32.20 -11.73 58.62
C SER A 3 31.31 -10.72 57.91
N LEU A 4 31.74 -10.28 56.72
CA LEU A 4 31.02 -9.37 55.87
C LEU A 4 30.20 -10.21 54.87
N TYR A 5 28.87 -10.24 55.03
CA TYR A 5 27.99 -10.87 54.04
C TYR A 5 27.70 -9.87 52.96
N LEU A 6 28.21 -10.15 51.72
CA LEU A 6 27.91 -9.40 50.52
C LEU A 6 26.64 -9.99 49.89
N ILE A 7 25.51 -9.27 50.05
CA ILE A 7 24.26 -9.62 49.36
C ILE A 7 24.35 -9.06 47.96
N VAL A 8 24.58 -9.94 46.97
CA VAL A 8 24.47 -9.58 45.54
C VAL A 8 22.99 -9.62 45.15
N LEU A 9 22.38 -8.46 45.02
CA LEU A 9 21.02 -8.33 44.53
C LEU A 9 21.07 -8.47 43.00
N MET A 10 20.75 -9.70 42.52
CA MET A 10 20.66 -9.98 41.07
C MET A 10 19.34 -9.44 40.55
N LEU A 11 19.37 -8.20 40.01
CA LEU A 11 18.26 -7.62 39.26
C LEU A 11 18.12 -8.36 37.93
N CYS A 12 17.22 -9.33 37.86
CA CYS A 12 16.73 -9.89 36.60
C CYS A 12 15.96 -8.80 35.82
N PHE A 13 16.63 -8.12 34.95
CA PHE A 13 15.97 -7.37 33.87
C PHE A 13 15.32 -8.39 32.92
N THR A 14 14.06 -8.72 33.15
CA THR A 14 13.23 -9.34 32.14
C THR A 14 12.95 -8.27 31.10
N SER A 15 13.78 -8.23 30.06
CA SER A 15 13.48 -7.52 28.83
C SER A 15 12.24 -8.18 28.21
N VAL A 16 11.08 -7.59 28.46
CA VAL A 16 9.86 -7.89 27.72
C VAL A 16 10.14 -7.37 26.30
N PHE A 17 10.63 -8.26 25.43
CA PHE A 17 10.60 -8.03 24.00
C PHE A 17 9.13 -7.92 23.59
N TRP A 18 8.62 -6.71 23.53
CA TRP A 18 7.43 -6.44 22.74
C TRP A 18 7.81 -6.74 21.29
N HIS A 19 7.47 -7.93 20.85
CA HIS A 19 7.33 -8.18 19.43
C HIS A 19 6.16 -7.31 18.96
N SER A 20 6.46 -6.11 18.50
CA SER A 20 5.58 -5.45 17.56
C SER A 20 5.54 -6.37 16.35
N ASN A 21 4.45 -7.11 16.20
CA ASN A 21 4.11 -7.76 14.94
C ASN A 21 3.87 -6.63 13.92
N ASN A 22 4.95 -6.09 13.41
CA ASN A 22 4.93 -5.31 12.20
C ASN A 22 4.66 -6.34 11.11
N MET A 23 3.39 -6.62 10.85
CA MET A 23 2.99 -7.40 9.69
C MET A 23 3.43 -6.58 8.49
N ALA A 24 4.60 -6.89 7.96
CA ALA A 24 5.07 -6.27 6.73
C ALA A 24 4.06 -6.61 5.64
N SER A 25 3.64 -5.60 4.86
CA SER A 25 2.79 -5.82 3.68
C SER A 25 3.38 -6.93 2.83
N GLU A 26 2.55 -7.86 2.37
CA GLU A 26 3.01 -8.92 1.47
C GLU A 26 3.64 -8.30 0.22
N GLN A 27 4.85 -8.73 -0.10
CA GLN A 27 5.56 -8.22 -1.28
C GLN A 27 5.08 -8.97 -2.53
N VAL A 28 4.79 -8.22 -3.57
CA VAL A 28 4.46 -8.74 -4.89
C VAL A 28 5.75 -8.80 -5.71
N VAL A 29 6.30 -10.00 -5.83
CA VAL A 29 7.54 -10.22 -6.61
C VAL A 29 7.17 -10.39 -8.08
N ILE A 30 7.79 -9.60 -8.95
CA ILE A 30 7.66 -9.68 -10.41
C ILE A 30 8.98 -10.21 -10.97
N SER A 31 8.91 -11.37 -11.64
CA SER A 31 10.03 -11.99 -12.35
C SER A 31 9.80 -11.97 -13.85
N GLU A 32 10.81 -12.23 -14.65
CA GLU A 32 10.77 -12.29 -16.13
C GLU A 32 9.62 -13.16 -16.68
N HIS A 33 9.16 -14.15 -15.91
CA HIS A 33 8.09 -15.08 -16.33
C HIS A 33 6.70 -14.64 -15.87
N SER A 34 6.58 -13.51 -15.17
CA SER A 34 5.32 -13.01 -14.61
C SER A 34 4.53 -12.27 -15.68
N SER A 35 3.60 -12.96 -16.36
CA SER A 35 2.72 -12.33 -17.36
C SER A 35 1.46 -11.68 -16.76
N HIS A 36 1.01 -12.15 -15.61
CA HIS A 36 -0.16 -11.63 -14.90
C HIS A 36 -0.08 -12.02 -13.43
N ILE A 37 -0.32 -11.06 -12.53
CA ILE A 37 -0.37 -11.29 -11.09
C ILE A 37 -1.70 -10.74 -10.57
N ASP A 38 -2.47 -11.60 -9.89
CA ASP A 38 -3.63 -11.17 -9.13
C ASP A 38 -3.16 -10.59 -7.80
N LEU A 39 -3.62 -9.37 -7.50
CA LEU A 39 -3.30 -8.64 -6.27
C LEU A 39 -4.33 -8.89 -5.16
N LEU A 40 -5.39 -9.66 -5.45
CA LEU A 40 -6.37 -10.01 -4.43
C LEU A 40 -5.69 -10.75 -3.28
N GLY A 41 -5.89 -10.27 -2.06
CA GLY A 41 -5.26 -10.82 -0.87
C GLY A 41 -3.82 -10.33 -0.60
N LYS A 42 -3.25 -9.51 -1.48
CA LYS A 42 -1.88 -8.96 -1.34
C LYS A 42 -1.85 -7.47 -1.02
N ILE A 43 -3.00 -6.86 -0.88
CA ILE A 43 -3.17 -5.43 -0.59
C ILE A 43 -3.59 -5.27 0.86
N ASP A 44 -2.89 -4.41 1.58
CA ASP A 44 -3.34 -3.92 2.88
C ASP A 44 -4.33 -2.78 2.68
N TRP A 45 -5.42 -2.77 3.42
CA TRP A 45 -6.50 -1.81 3.26
C TRP A 45 -6.67 -0.92 4.48
N LEU A 46 -7.06 0.34 4.23
CA LEU A 46 -7.33 1.34 5.24
C LEU A 46 -8.52 2.19 4.82
N VAL A 47 -9.50 2.37 5.71
CA VAL A 47 -10.62 3.30 5.50
C VAL A 47 -10.34 4.59 6.27
N THR A 48 -10.48 5.73 5.58
CA THR A 48 -10.20 7.05 6.16
C THR A 48 -11.29 8.06 5.82
N GLU A 49 -11.18 9.26 6.38
CA GLU A 49 -11.95 10.41 5.91
C GLU A 49 -11.54 10.79 4.47
N LYS A 50 -12.50 11.24 3.65
CA LYS A 50 -12.24 11.68 2.26
C LYS A 50 -11.18 12.79 2.15
N SER A 51 -11.08 13.63 3.18
CA SER A 51 -10.13 14.75 3.22
C SER A 51 -8.68 14.33 3.34
N MET A 52 -8.40 13.11 3.83
CA MET A 52 -7.03 12.63 4.02
C MET A 52 -6.29 12.46 2.69
N GLN A 53 -5.05 12.95 2.69
CA GLN A 53 -4.15 12.87 1.56
C GLN A 53 -3.06 11.81 1.78
N LEU A 54 -2.26 11.54 0.76
CA LEU A 54 -1.17 10.56 0.84
C LEU A 54 -0.23 10.81 2.03
N SER A 55 0.14 12.07 2.27
CA SER A 55 1.01 12.46 3.39
C SER A 55 0.45 12.08 4.77
N ASP A 56 -0.87 12.11 4.90
CA ASP A 56 -1.53 11.85 6.17
C ASP A 56 -1.56 10.35 6.49
N ILE A 57 -1.73 9.50 5.46
CA ILE A 57 -1.92 8.06 5.63
C ILE A 57 -0.60 7.27 5.67
N GLN A 58 0.51 7.84 5.17
CA GLN A 58 1.80 7.15 5.13
C GLN A 58 2.31 6.73 6.51
N HIS A 59 1.93 7.44 7.57
CA HIS A 59 2.36 7.20 8.94
C HIS A 59 1.38 6.39 9.78
N LEU A 60 0.20 6.06 9.23
CA LEU A 60 -0.81 5.28 9.94
C LEU A 60 -0.39 3.80 10.01
N GLN A 61 -0.78 3.14 11.12
CA GLN A 61 -0.42 1.74 11.40
C GLN A 61 -1.63 0.79 11.28
N ASP A 62 -2.84 1.34 11.16
CA ASP A 62 -4.10 0.56 11.24
C ASP A 62 -4.48 -0.12 9.91
N TRP A 63 -3.49 -0.45 9.09
CA TRP A 63 -3.68 -1.18 7.85
C TRP A 63 -4.16 -2.60 8.12
N GLN A 64 -5.22 -3.03 7.41
CA GLN A 64 -5.82 -4.36 7.53
C GLN A 64 -5.33 -5.23 6.37
N PRO A 65 -4.49 -6.26 6.65
CA PRO A 65 -3.93 -7.10 5.60
C PRO A 65 -5.03 -7.91 4.91
N SER A 66 -4.99 -7.93 3.60
CA SER A 66 -5.80 -8.79 2.72
C SER A 66 -7.33 -8.70 2.90
N TYR A 67 -7.82 -7.79 3.74
CA TYR A 67 -9.24 -7.62 4.02
C TYR A 67 -9.80 -6.41 3.27
N ILE A 68 -10.62 -6.65 2.26
CA ILE A 68 -11.38 -5.59 1.59
C ILE A 68 -12.64 -5.33 2.41
N PRO A 69 -12.84 -4.12 2.94
CA PRO A 69 -14.08 -3.76 3.63
C PRO A 69 -15.28 -3.94 2.69
N ASN A 70 -16.28 -4.72 3.12
CA ASN A 70 -17.47 -5.01 2.31
C ASN A 70 -18.35 -3.78 2.04
N GLN A 71 -18.23 -2.77 2.89
CA GLN A 71 -18.95 -1.50 2.74
C GLN A 71 -18.04 -0.36 3.18
N VAL A 72 -17.87 0.61 2.29
CA VAL A 72 -17.22 1.88 2.59
C VAL A 72 -18.27 2.96 2.43
N SER A 73 -18.45 3.79 3.47
CA SER A 73 -19.41 4.88 3.46
C SER A 73 -19.01 5.95 2.44
N GLN A 74 -19.99 6.62 1.82
CA GLN A 74 -19.75 7.64 0.77
C GLN A 74 -18.89 8.83 1.22
N ASP A 75 -18.81 9.09 2.53
CA ASP A 75 -17.97 10.13 3.14
C ASP A 75 -16.52 9.66 3.44
N LYS A 76 -16.19 8.42 3.12
CA LYS A 76 -14.89 7.80 3.37
C LYS A 76 -14.11 7.53 2.08
N SER A 77 -12.81 7.36 2.24
CA SER A 77 -11.90 6.86 1.21
C SER A 77 -11.42 5.47 1.58
N LEU A 78 -11.33 4.59 0.60
CA LEU A 78 -10.65 3.32 0.72
C LEU A 78 -9.23 3.46 0.16
N TRP A 79 -8.24 3.19 1.00
CA TRP A 79 -6.85 3.14 0.60
C TRP A 79 -6.37 1.70 0.55
N GLY A 80 -5.65 1.35 -0.52
CA GLY A 80 -4.89 0.12 -0.64
C GLY A 80 -3.41 0.41 -0.64
N LYS A 81 -2.60 -0.45 0.00
CA LYS A 81 -1.14 -0.37 0.01
C LYS A 81 -0.55 -1.73 -0.27
N PHE A 82 0.44 -1.79 -1.16
CA PHE A 82 1.25 -2.97 -1.41
C PHE A 82 2.63 -2.60 -1.94
N ILE A 83 3.55 -3.56 -1.92
CA ILE A 83 4.93 -3.37 -2.34
C ILE A 83 5.19 -4.27 -3.55
N ILE A 84 5.72 -3.70 -4.62
CA ILE A 84 6.22 -4.42 -5.79
C ILE A 84 7.73 -4.52 -5.67
N VAL A 85 8.25 -5.72 -5.89
CA VAL A 85 9.69 -6.01 -5.99
C VAL A 85 9.96 -6.61 -7.36
N PHE A 86 10.85 -6.01 -8.13
CA PHE A 86 11.32 -6.55 -9.40
C PHE A 86 12.58 -7.36 -9.16
N ASP A 87 12.58 -8.63 -9.57
CA ASP A 87 13.75 -9.50 -9.44
C ASP A 87 14.90 -9.00 -10.32
N ASP A 88 14.56 -8.48 -11.52
CA ASP A 88 15.51 -7.87 -12.44
C ASP A 88 14.98 -6.51 -12.90
N PRO A 89 15.56 -5.40 -12.41
CA PRO A 89 15.19 -4.05 -12.86
C PRO A 89 15.84 -3.76 -14.22
N ASP A 90 15.09 -3.92 -15.29
CA ASP A 90 15.55 -3.84 -16.69
C ASP A 90 14.93 -2.71 -17.52
N GLU A 91 14.26 -1.76 -16.89
CA GLU A 91 13.49 -0.67 -17.53
C GLU A 91 12.26 -1.15 -18.34
N GLU A 92 11.80 -2.38 -18.11
CA GLU A 92 10.53 -2.83 -18.67
C GLU A 92 9.33 -2.07 -18.11
N GLN A 93 8.25 -2.06 -18.87
CA GLN A 93 7.02 -1.41 -18.49
C GLN A 93 5.94 -2.44 -18.12
N TYR A 94 5.44 -2.32 -16.91
CA TYR A 94 4.33 -3.09 -16.38
C TYR A 94 3.08 -2.22 -16.23
N PHE A 95 1.93 -2.86 -16.01
CA PHE A 95 0.66 -2.15 -15.93
C PHE A 95 -0.14 -2.63 -14.72
N LEU A 96 -0.43 -1.70 -13.81
CA LEU A 96 -1.43 -1.93 -12.77
C LEU A 96 -2.81 -1.60 -13.33
N THR A 97 -3.75 -2.55 -13.22
CA THR A 97 -5.11 -2.38 -13.71
C THR A 97 -6.11 -2.46 -12.56
N VAL A 98 -6.94 -1.43 -12.42
CA VAL A 98 -8.12 -1.47 -11.53
C VAL A 98 -9.33 -1.89 -12.36
N GLY A 99 -9.91 -3.05 -12.02
CA GLY A 99 -10.88 -3.75 -12.88
C GLY A 99 -12.31 -3.20 -12.84
N ASN A 100 -12.67 -2.34 -11.89
CA ASN A 100 -14.00 -1.76 -11.83
C ASN A 100 -14.05 -0.41 -12.58
N PRO A 101 -14.71 -0.32 -13.74
CA PRO A 101 -14.76 0.90 -14.56
C PRO A 101 -15.74 1.96 -14.03
N HIS A 102 -16.56 1.64 -13.04
CA HIS A 102 -17.61 2.51 -12.51
C HIS A 102 -17.16 3.38 -11.33
N LEU A 103 -15.93 3.20 -10.84
CA LEU A 103 -15.39 3.99 -9.73
C LEU A 103 -15.27 5.47 -10.11
N ASP A 104 -15.79 6.35 -9.25
CA ASP A 104 -15.80 7.79 -9.47
C ASP A 104 -14.39 8.40 -9.41
N TYR A 105 -13.58 7.97 -8.45
CA TYR A 105 -12.20 8.45 -8.27
C TYR A 105 -11.27 7.27 -7.97
N VAL A 106 -10.19 7.21 -8.74
CA VAL A 106 -9.12 6.22 -8.60
C VAL A 106 -7.78 6.94 -8.68
N ASP A 107 -7.09 7.04 -7.56
CA ASP A 107 -5.78 7.67 -7.49
C ASP A 107 -4.73 6.61 -7.20
N VAL A 108 -3.67 6.60 -7.99
CA VAL A 108 -2.53 5.71 -7.80
C VAL A 108 -1.28 6.55 -7.60
N PHE A 109 -0.55 6.26 -6.53
CA PHE A 109 0.72 6.88 -6.20
C PHE A 109 1.80 5.81 -6.16
N LEU A 110 2.88 6.04 -6.90
CA LEU A 110 4.06 5.18 -6.93
C LEU A 110 5.18 5.87 -6.16
N LEU A 111 5.77 5.20 -5.18
CA LEU A 111 6.83 5.74 -4.36
C LEU A 111 8.06 4.82 -4.38
N ASP A 112 9.24 5.41 -4.34
CA ASP A 112 10.48 4.67 -4.15
C ASP A 112 10.71 4.29 -2.67
N GLU A 113 11.80 3.57 -2.39
CA GLU A 113 12.19 3.15 -1.04
C GLU A 113 12.46 4.33 -0.07
N LYS A 114 12.68 5.53 -0.60
CA LYS A 114 12.87 6.75 0.18
C LYS A 114 11.58 7.57 0.34
N ASN A 115 10.43 6.99 0.00
CA ASN A 115 9.12 7.62 -0.02
C ASN A 115 9.03 8.84 -0.97
N ARG A 116 9.86 8.93 -2.00
CA ARG A 116 9.75 9.96 -3.03
C ARG A 116 8.74 9.51 -4.07
N ILE A 117 7.87 10.41 -4.48
CA ILE A 117 6.84 10.13 -5.49
C ILE A 117 7.53 9.97 -6.86
N LEU A 118 7.41 8.78 -7.44
CA LEU A 118 7.84 8.44 -8.80
C LEU A 118 6.77 8.79 -9.82
N GLY A 119 5.49 8.63 -9.45
CA GLY A 119 4.34 8.92 -10.29
C GLY A 119 3.06 9.11 -9.49
N SER A 120 2.14 9.90 -10.05
CA SER A 120 0.82 10.16 -9.49
C SER A 120 -0.20 10.18 -10.62
N PHE A 121 -1.20 9.31 -10.54
CA PHE A 121 -2.19 9.09 -11.58
C PHE A 121 -3.59 9.28 -10.98
N LEU A 122 -4.23 10.36 -11.36
CA LEU A 122 -5.53 10.77 -10.83
C LEU A 122 -6.60 10.46 -11.88
N MET A 123 -7.26 9.32 -11.74
CA MET A 123 -8.24 8.76 -12.68
C MET A 123 -9.62 8.68 -12.04
N GLY A 124 -10.58 8.16 -12.76
CA GLY A 124 -11.96 7.92 -12.28
C GLY A 124 -13.02 8.25 -13.30
N GLY A 125 -14.25 7.79 -13.06
CA GLY A 125 -15.41 8.08 -13.90
C GLY A 125 -15.86 9.54 -13.81
N SER A 126 -15.71 10.15 -12.66
CA SER A 126 -16.07 11.55 -12.38
C SER A 126 -14.96 12.56 -12.73
N ARG A 127 -13.85 12.10 -13.35
CA ARG A 127 -12.78 12.96 -13.86
C ARG A 127 -12.76 12.98 -15.37
N ASP A 128 -12.14 14.03 -15.93
CA ASP A 128 -11.92 14.13 -17.38
C ASP A 128 -11.09 12.92 -17.86
N HIS A 129 -11.52 12.32 -18.97
CA HIS A 129 -10.83 11.17 -19.56
C HIS A 129 -9.39 11.47 -20.00
N THR A 130 -9.04 12.73 -20.23
CA THR A 130 -7.68 13.17 -20.57
C THR A 130 -6.68 13.01 -19.42
N THR A 131 -7.16 12.84 -18.19
CA THR A 131 -6.31 12.57 -17.03
C THR A 131 -5.77 11.14 -17.00
N ARG A 132 -6.36 10.23 -17.79
CA ARG A 132 -5.96 8.82 -17.86
C ARG A 132 -4.71 8.66 -18.73
N PRO A 133 -3.71 7.90 -18.26
CA PRO A 133 -2.53 7.57 -19.09
C PRO A 133 -2.90 6.83 -20.39
N PHE A 134 -3.98 6.04 -20.35
CA PHE A 134 -4.46 5.25 -21.48
C PHE A 134 -5.95 5.51 -21.74
N LYS A 135 -6.31 5.62 -23.02
CA LYS A 135 -7.72 5.70 -23.46
C LYS A 135 -8.37 4.32 -23.37
N HIS A 136 -8.67 3.88 -22.17
CA HIS A 136 -9.26 2.59 -21.89
C HIS A 136 -10.41 2.72 -20.87
N ARG A 137 -11.36 1.76 -20.89
CA ARG A 137 -12.48 1.77 -19.94
C ARG A 137 -12.02 1.48 -18.50
N LEU A 138 -11.01 0.63 -18.34
CA LEU A 138 -10.40 0.35 -17.03
C LEU A 138 -9.34 1.42 -16.70
N PHE A 139 -9.00 1.52 -15.43
CA PHE A 139 -7.98 2.44 -14.96
C PHE A 139 -6.63 1.72 -14.99
N ILE A 140 -5.75 2.15 -15.90
CA ILE A 140 -4.46 1.53 -16.15
C ILE A 140 -3.36 2.51 -15.79
N THR A 141 -2.46 2.08 -14.91
CA THR A 141 -1.29 2.84 -14.45
C THR A 141 -0.02 2.18 -14.97
N PRO A 142 0.84 2.90 -15.73
CA PRO A 142 2.14 2.38 -16.11
C PRO A 142 3.09 2.36 -14.91
N ILE A 143 3.86 1.27 -14.77
CA ILE A 143 4.88 1.09 -13.74
C ILE A 143 6.18 0.68 -14.45
N SER A 144 7.27 1.41 -14.20
CA SER A 144 8.59 1.07 -14.73
C SER A 144 9.36 0.22 -13.72
N SER A 145 10.00 -0.85 -14.17
CA SER A 145 10.90 -1.67 -13.36
C SER A 145 12.28 -1.06 -13.14
N ALA A 146 12.53 0.16 -13.60
CA ALA A 146 13.79 0.88 -13.35
C ALA A 146 14.12 1.06 -11.85
N GLN A 147 13.13 0.94 -10.98
CA GLN A 147 13.29 0.88 -9.52
C GLN A 147 13.04 -0.55 -9.05
N GLN A 148 13.97 -1.12 -8.27
CA GLN A 148 13.84 -2.48 -7.76
C GLN A 148 12.63 -2.65 -6.84
N VAL A 149 12.32 -1.63 -6.03
CA VAL A 149 11.20 -1.66 -5.08
C VAL A 149 10.33 -0.44 -5.27
N ILE A 150 9.03 -0.67 -5.41
CA ILE A 150 8.02 0.37 -5.51
C ILE A 150 6.92 0.12 -4.48
N THR A 151 6.65 1.12 -3.64
CA THR A 151 5.45 1.14 -2.81
C THR A 151 4.31 1.78 -3.57
N VAL A 152 3.21 1.07 -3.70
CA VAL A 152 1.99 1.54 -4.36
C VAL A 152 0.94 1.89 -3.32
N TYR A 153 0.40 3.10 -3.43
CA TYR A 153 -0.81 3.50 -2.74
C TYR A 153 -1.93 3.70 -3.75
N LEU A 154 -3.04 3.04 -3.52
CA LEU A 154 -4.27 3.15 -4.29
C LEU A 154 -5.33 3.83 -3.42
N ARG A 155 -5.91 4.94 -3.86
CA ARG A 155 -7.09 5.54 -3.23
C ARG A 155 -8.30 5.38 -4.12
N VAL A 156 -9.38 4.89 -3.54
CA VAL A 156 -10.67 4.76 -4.23
C VAL A 156 -11.73 5.51 -3.45
N ASN A 157 -12.46 6.36 -4.16
CA ASN A 157 -13.67 6.99 -3.66
C ASN A 157 -14.81 6.72 -4.65
N ASP A 158 -15.97 6.43 -4.10
CA ASP A 158 -17.19 6.25 -4.87
C ASP A 158 -18.32 6.98 -4.17
N ASP A 159 -19.15 7.69 -4.92
CA ASP A 159 -20.36 8.33 -4.40
C ASP A 159 -21.57 7.37 -4.42
N GLY A 160 -21.38 6.16 -4.98
CA GLY A 160 -22.27 5.01 -4.92
C GLY A 160 -21.85 3.97 -3.88
N PRO A 161 -22.62 2.88 -3.72
CA PRO A 161 -22.18 1.75 -2.91
C PRO A 161 -20.98 1.08 -3.59
N PHE A 162 -19.91 0.84 -2.83
CA PHE A 162 -18.85 -0.07 -3.26
C PHE A 162 -19.45 -1.48 -3.41
N ILE A 163 -19.62 -1.94 -4.63
CA ILE A 163 -20.12 -3.29 -4.96
C ILE A 163 -18.93 -4.15 -5.42
#